data_e57fc8550c928d6a79208b9fcb68e808
#
_entry.id   e57fc8550c928d6a79208b9fcb68e808
#
_cell.length_a   1.000
_cell.length_b   1.000
_cell.length_c   1.000
_cell.angle_alpha   90.00
_cell.angle_beta   90.00
_cell.angle_gamma   90.00
#
_symmetry.space_group_name_H-M   'P 1'
#
loop_
_entity.id
_entity.type
_entity.pdbx_description
1 polymer ?
#
loop_
_entity_poly.entity_id
_entity_poly.type
_entity_poly.pdbx_seq_one_letter_code
_entity_poly.pdbx_strand_id
1 'polypeptide(L)'
;MSSDTDPDDGQQSAERPVSDPDPRVGTGLLDAEMGPSSALAHLYRGELHRMKLWRERLDRTTNWAVLLLAALLTWAFSNETNPHYVVLVGNLAVGLFLSIEARRYRAYDTWRSRVRSLQQNVWAPGLDPTRDLADEGWRRVLAADYARPTLKITTEEALAHRLRRVYLPLFAILNGAWVLRVTAFTDAAWPASAQVGPVSGVAVTALVGVFMLGALVIAVRPRTWHASDELREEALRRDGETPRT
;
A
#
# COMPACT_ATOMS: atom_id res chain seq x y z
N MET A 1 -52.14 -16.58 72.14
CA MET A 1 -52.93 -15.71 71.29
C MET A 1 -52.04 -15.20 70.17
N SER A 2 -52.42 -15.63 69.00
CA SER A 2 -52.00 -15.24 67.59
C SER A 2 -50.51 -15.06 67.34
N SER A 3 -49.97 -16.11 66.84
CA SER A 3 -48.78 -16.18 66.04
C SER A 3 -49.09 -15.61 64.68
N ASP A 4 -48.40 -14.60 64.21
CA ASP A 4 -48.41 -14.16 62.82
C ASP A 4 -47.10 -14.55 62.24
N THR A 5 -47.17 -15.50 61.33
CA THR A 5 -46.04 -16.05 60.56
C THR A 5 -45.98 -15.30 59.23
N ASP A 6 -44.99 -14.50 59.09
CA ASP A 6 -44.67 -13.81 57.86
C ASP A 6 -44.08 -14.82 56.84
N PRO A 7 -44.59 -15.01 55.63
CA PRO A 7 -43.99 -15.86 54.65
C PRO A 7 -42.89 -15.09 53.91
N ASP A 8 -41.73 -15.61 54.06
CA ASP A 8 -40.50 -15.30 53.34
C ASP A 8 -40.75 -15.38 51.80
N ASP A 9 -40.94 -14.21 51.17
CA ASP A 9 -40.98 -14.05 49.74
C ASP A 9 -39.60 -14.17 49.16
N GLY A 10 -39.15 -15.42 49.01
CA GLY A 10 -38.00 -15.77 48.22
C GLY A 10 -38.20 -15.39 46.75
N GLN A 11 -37.89 -14.13 46.41
CA GLN A 11 -37.69 -13.71 45.04
C GLN A 11 -36.50 -14.48 44.45
N GLN A 12 -36.77 -15.65 43.88
CA GLN A 12 -35.92 -16.32 42.91
C GLN A 12 -35.85 -15.40 41.70
N SER A 13 -34.79 -14.61 41.63
CA SER A 13 -34.34 -13.96 40.41
C SER A 13 -34.10 -15.07 39.39
N ALA A 14 -35.10 -15.34 38.56
CA ALA A 14 -34.95 -16.21 37.41
C ALA A 14 -33.87 -15.61 36.55
N GLU A 15 -32.66 -16.16 36.62
CA GLU A 15 -31.62 -15.94 35.60
C GLU A 15 -32.26 -16.24 34.25
N ARG A 16 -32.49 -15.18 33.46
CA ARG A 16 -32.86 -15.37 32.05
C ARG A 16 -31.72 -16.17 31.42
N PRO A 17 -32.03 -17.32 30.79
CA PRO A 17 -31.02 -18.06 30.09
C PRO A 17 -30.39 -17.08 29.06
N VAL A 18 -29.08 -16.92 29.13
CA VAL A 18 -28.32 -16.21 28.10
C VAL A 18 -28.61 -16.97 26.81
N SER A 19 -29.52 -16.44 26.00
CA SER A 19 -29.82 -17.01 24.68
C SER A 19 -28.52 -17.02 23.91
N ASP A 20 -28.12 -18.20 23.42
CA ASP A 20 -27.01 -18.30 22.47
C ASP A 20 -27.18 -17.22 21.40
N PRO A 21 -26.11 -16.46 21.10
CA PRO A 21 -26.21 -15.40 20.09
C PRO A 21 -26.69 -16.02 18.78
N ASP A 22 -27.75 -15.48 18.21
CA ASP A 22 -28.30 -15.94 16.92
C ASP A 22 -27.18 -15.96 15.91
N PRO A 23 -26.82 -17.12 15.31
CA PRO A 23 -25.76 -17.22 14.31
C PRO A 23 -26.03 -16.37 13.06
N ARG A 24 -27.23 -15.81 12.95
CA ARG A 24 -27.65 -14.91 11.87
C ARG A 24 -27.48 -13.43 12.21
N VAL A 25 -26.88 -13.08 13.36
CA VAL A 25 -26.53 -11.68 13.68
C VAL A 25 -25.67 -11.14 12.57
N GLY A 26 -26.14 -10.09 11.88
CA GLY A 26 -25.48 -9.49 10.70
C GLY A 26 -26.08 -9.92 9.35
N THR A 27 -27.00 -10.88 9.27
CA THR A 27 -27.81 -11.09 8.05
C THR A 27 -28.70 -9.86 7.86
N GLY A 28 -28.78 -9.36 6.63
CA GLY A 28 -29.53 -8.14 6.31
C GLY A 28 -28.72 -6.85 6.45
N LEU A 29 -27.43 -6.90 6.79
CA LEU A 29 -26.56 -5.71 6.82
C LEU A 29 -26.54 -4.96 5.49
N LEU A 30 -26.80 -5.67 4.41
CA LEU A 30 -26.85 -5.18 3.02
C LEU A 30 -28.16 -5.59 2.35
N ASP A 31 -29.26 -5.62 3.11
CA ASP A 31 -30.56 -5.95 2.55
C ASP A 31 -31.04 -4.86 1.59
N ALA A 32 -31.50 -5.27 0.42
CA ALA A 32 -31.94 -4.36 -0.62
C ALA A 32 -33.20 -3.55 -0.21
N GLU A 33 -34.05 -4.12 0.67
CA GLU A 33 -35.31 -3.48 1.11
C GLU A 33 -35.08 -2.42 2.20
N MET A 34 -34.01 -2.52 2.99
CA MET A 34 -33.75 -1.59 4.11
C MET A 34 -32.82 -0.42 3.75
N GLY A 35 -32.24 -0.41 2.55
CA GLY A 35 -31.25 0.60 2.15
C GLY A 35 -29.93 0.52 2.93
N PRO A 36 -29.03 1.49 2.77
CA PRO A 36 -27.75 1.50 3.49
C PRO A 36 -27.99 1.70 4.99
N SER A 37 -27.90 0.62 5.75
CA SER A 37 -28.07 0.64 7.20
C SER A 37 -26.97 1.47 7.89
N SER A 38 -27.21 1.96 9.11
CA SER A 38 -26.20 2.64 9.94
C SER A 38 -24.96 1.75 10.15
N ALA A 39 -25.15 0.42 10.25
CA ALA A 39 -24.07 -0.55 10.36
C ALA A 39 -23.14 -0.53 9.13
N LEU A 40 -23.67 -0.41 7.92
CA LEU A 40 -22.88 -0.28 6.70
C LEU A 40 -22.05 1.02 6.70
N ALA A 41 -22.65 2.13 7.17
CA ALA A 41 -21.92 3.39 7.29
C ALA A 41 -20.78 3.32 8.31
N HIS A 42 -20.98 2.61 9.43
CA HIS A 42 -19.92 2.36 10.42
C HIS A 42 -18.83 1.45 9.88
N LEU A 43 -19.19 0.38 9.17
CA LEU A 43 -18.26 -0.52 8.49
C LEU A 43 -17.38 0.26 7.49
N TYR A 44 -18.00 1.05 6.62
CA TYR A 44 -17.28 1.86 5.62
C TYR A 44 -16.30 2.84 6.27
N ARG A 45 -16.72 3.54 7.34
CA ARG A 45 -15.82 4.44 8.09
C ARG A 45 -14.64 3.68 8.70
N GLY A 46 -14.88 2.48 9.24
CA GLY A 46 -13.82 1.63 9.79
C GLY A 46 -12.80 1.22 8.72
N GLU A 47 -13.27 0.77 7.56
CA GLU A 47 -12.41 0.38 6.44
C GLU A 47 -11.61 1.59 5.89
N LEU A 48 -12.27 2.74 5.73
CA LEU A 48 -11.63 3.97 5.30
C LEU A 48 -10.54 4.43 6.29
N HIS A 49 -10.79 4.32 7.58
CA HIS A 49 -9.83 4.65 8.62
C HIS A 49 -8.60 3.73 8.58
N ARG A 50 -8.80 2.42 8.45
CA ARG A 50 -7.71 1.45 8.29
C ARG A 50 -6.88 1.72 7.04
N MET A 51 -7.53 1.98 5.91
CA MET A 51 -6.85 2.35 4.67
C MET A 51 -5.99 3.61 4.84
N LYS A 52 -6.49 4.66 5.51
CA LYS A 52 -5.73 5.88 5.82
C LYS A 52 -4.51 5.62 6.68
N LEU A 53 -4.66 4.83 7.75
CA LEU A 53 -3.53 4.46 8.64
C LEU A 53 -2.40 3.75 7.88
N TRP A 54 -2.73 2.85 6.96
CA TRP A 54 -1.73 2.17 6.14
C TRP A 54 -1.07 3.11 5.14
N ARG A 55 -1.82 4.05 4.56
CA ARG A 55 -1.27 5.10 3.70
C ARG A 55 -0.29 6.00 4.45
N GLU A 56 -0.64 6.46 5.63
CA GLU A 56 0.26 7.27 6.48
C GLU A 56 1.56 6.54 6.81
N ARG A 57 1.50 5.22 7.04
CA ARG A 57 2.71 4.40 7.25
C ARG A 57 3.60 4.33 6.00
N LEU A 58 3.01 4.31 4.80
CA LEU A 58 3.75 4.36 3.53
C LEU A 58 4.42 5.72 3.37
N ASP A 59 3.67 6.81 3.52
CA ASP A 59 4.16 8.17 3.36
C ASP A 59 5.31 8.45 4.35
N ARG A 60 5.19 7.98 5.58
CA ARG A 60 6.27 8.09 6.59
C ARG A 60 7.55 7.38 6.15
N THR A 61 7.47 6.20 5.55
CA THR A 61 8.65 5.46 5.06
C THR A 61 9.31 6.19 3.91
N THR A 62 8.52 6.71 2.97
CA THR A 62 8.99 7.53 1.86
C THR A 62 9.72 8.78 2.38
N ASN A 63 9.13 9.48 3.37
CA ASN A 63 9.76 10.68 3.96
C ASN A 63 11.12 10.36 4.59
N TRP A 64 11.25 9.22 5.29
CA TRP A 64 12.54 8.78 5.83
C TRP A 64 13.56 8.46 4.73
N ALA A 65 13.13 7.84 3.63
CA ALA A 65 14.04 7.57 2.51
C ALA A 65 14.55 8.87 1.86
N VAL A 66 13.67 9.86 1.67
CA VAL A 66 14.05 11.19 1.13
C VAL A 66 14.98 11.93 2.09
N LEU A 67 14.68 11.91 3.39
CA LEU A 67 15.50 12.56 4.41
C LEU A 67 16.92 11.93 4.47
N LEU A 68 17.00 10.60 4.45
CA LEU A 68 18.28 9.90 4.41
C LEU A 68 19.07 10.26 3.14
N LEU A 69 18.42 10.27 1.98
CA LEU A 69 19.04 10.66 0.72
C LEU A 69 19.60 12.09 0.80
N ALA A 70 18.81 13.04 1.30
CA ALA A 70 19.25 14.43 1.46
C ALA A 70 20.46 14.53 2.40
N ALA A 71 20.42 13.84 3.54
CA ALA A 71 21.54 13.82 4.49
C ALA A 71 22.81 13.22 3.87
N LEU A 72 22.69 12.10 3.15
CA LEU A 72 23.81 11.46 2.45
C LEU A 72 24.43 12.37 1.40
N LEU A 73 23.61 13.03 0.59
CA LEU A 73 24.10 13.95 -0.43
C LEU A 73 24.73 15.19 0.19
N THR A 74 24.11 15.78 1.20
CA THR A 74 24.70 16.91 1.93
C THR A 74 26.08 16.55 2.48
N TRP A 75 26.21 15.39 3.13
CA TRP A 75 27.49 14.93 3.66
C TRP A 75 28.49 14.63 2.52
N ALA A 76 28.09 13.93 1.47
CA ALA A 76 28.97 13.56 0.37
C ALA A 76 29.57 14.76 -0.36
N PHE A 77 28.85 15.87 -0.43
CA PHE A 77 29.29 17.11 -1.08
C PHE A 77 29.81 18.19 -0.11
N SER A 78 29.85 17.93 1.20
CA SER A 78 30.33 18.89 2.18
C SER A 78 31.86 19.04 2.15
N ASN A 79 32.59 18.01 1.69
CA ASN A 79 34.04 18.03 1.59
C ASN A 79 34.50 17.18 0.39
N GLU A 80 35.50 17.65 -0.32
CA GLU A 80 36.12 16.97 -1.46
C GLU A 80 36.78 15.64 -1.07
N THR A 81 37.26 15.53 0.17
CA THR A 81 37.88 14.31 0.70
C THR A 81 36.91 13.21 1.08
N ASN A 82 35.60 13.50 1.16
CA ASN A 82 34.59 12.50 1.50
C ASN A 82 34.53 11.40 0.44
N PRO A 83 34.54 10.12 0.85
CA PRO A 83 34.61 9.02 -0.09
C PRO A 83 33.30 8.87 -0.88
N HIS A 84 33.40 8.81 -2.20
CA HIS A 84 32.26 8.69 -3.10
C HIS A 84 31.43 7.41 -2.91
N TYR A 85 32.02 6.32 -2.41
CA TYR A 85 31.34 5.04 -2.19
C TYR A 85 30.19 5.13 -1.16
N VAL A 86 30.19 6.12 -0.27
CA VAL A 86 29.10 6.34 0.68
C VAL A 86 27.78 6.62 -0.04
N VAL A 87 27.83 7.31 -1.19
CA VAL A 87 26.66 7.49 -2.04
C VAL A 87 26.15 6.14 -2.56
N LEU A 88 27.06 5.21 -2.89
CA LEU A 88 26.69 3.85 -3.32
C LEU A 88 26.06 3.04 -2.16
N VAL A 89 26.56 3.20 -0.93
CA VAL A 89 25.94 2.61 0.27
C VAL A 89 24.50 3.13 0.44
N GLY A 90 24.24 4.37 0.05
CA GLY A 90 22.89 4.92 0.00
C GLY A 90 21.92 4.12 -0.84
N ASN A 91 22.37 3.50 -1.95
CA ASN A 91 21.51 2.62 -2.75
C ASN A 91 20.99 1.41 -1.96
N LEU A 92 21.83 0.82 -1.09
CA LEU A 92 21.40 -0.29 -0.23
C LEU A 92 20.34 0.15 0.78
N ALA A 93 20.53 1.32 1.39
CA ALA A 93 19.58 1.87 2.34
C ALA A 93 18.23 2.21 1.67
N VAL A 94 18.26 2.86 0.51
CA VAL A 94 17.07 3.17 -0.28
C VAL A 94 16.37 1.88 -0.75
N GLY A 95 17.14 0.85 -1.13
CA GLY A 95 16.63 -0.48 -1.49
C GLY A 95 15.94 -1.19 -0.31
N LEU A 96 16.46 -1.03 0.92
CA LEU A 96 15.84 -1.54 2.12
C LEU A 96 14.49 -0.84 2.38
N PHE A 97 14.42 0.47 2.26
CA PHE A 97 13.16 1.22 2.37
C PHE A 97 12.14 0.77 1.32
N LEU A 98 12.56 0.60 0.06
CA LEU A 98 11.71 0.06 -1.00
C LEU A 98 11.14 -1.31 -0.62
N SER A 99 11.95 -2.21 -0.06
CA SER A 99 11.54 -3.55 0.35
C SER A 99 10.53 -3.53 1.50
N ILE A 100 10.74 -2.64 2.48
CA ILE A 100 9.80 -2.42 3.58
C ILE A 100 8.48 -1.86 3.06
N GLU A 101 8.57 -0.90 2.16
CA GLU A 101 7.40 -0.22 1.62
C GLU A 101 6.58 -1.12 0.70
N ALA A 102 7.21 -1.96 -0.11
CA ALA A 102 6.53 -2.96 -0.93
C ALA A 102 5.69 -3.92 -0.08
N ARG A 103 6.22 -4.38 1.07
CA ARG A 103 5.45 -5.20 2.02
C ARG A 103 4.26 -4.45 2.62
N ARG A 104 4.44 -3.19 3.01
CA ARG A 104 3.36 -2.34 3.55
C ARG A 104 2.32 -2.00 2.49
N TYR A 105 2.73 -1.82 1.24
CA TYR A 105 1.84 -1.53 0.13
C TYR A 105 0.86 -2.69 -0.14
N ARG A 106 1.30 -3.95 -0.01
CA ARG A 106 0.41 -5.12 -0.12
C ARG A 106 -0.70 -5.11 0.94
N ALA A 107 -0.36 -4.75 2.19
CA ALA A 107 -1.35 -4.63 3.24
C ALA A 107 -2.32 -3.46 2.98
N TYR A 108 -1.80 -2.30 2.54
CA TYR A 108 -2.61 -1.16 2.15
C TYR A 108 -3.60 -1.51 1.03
N ASP A 109 -3.15 -2.22 -0.01
CA ASP A 109 -3.97 -2.60 -1.15
C ASP A 109 -5.15 -3.50 -0.76
N THR A 110 -4.97 -4.39 0.23
CA THR A 110 -6.08 -5.21 0.77
C THR A 110 -7.21 -4.34 1.33
N TRP A 111 -6.90 -3.34 2.15
CA TRP A 111 -7.90 -2.45 2.71
C TRP A 111 -8.51 -1.52 1.64
N ARG A 112 -7.68 -1.06 0.73
CA ARG A 112 -8.10 -0.24 -0.39
C ARG A 112 -9.08 -0.97 -1.30
N SER A 113 -8.84 -2.24 -1.62
CA SER A 113 -9.74 -3.05 -2.46
C SER A 113 -11.12 -3.22 -1.84
N ARG A 114 -11.23 -3.39 -0.51
CA ARG A 114 -12.50 -3.44 0.21
C ARG A 114 -13.27 -2.13 0.14
N VAL A 115 -12.59 -1.02 0.43
CA VAL A 115 -13.19 0.33 0.31
C VAL A 115 -13.68 0.55 -1.12
N ARG A 116 -12.89 0.16 -2.12
CA ARG A 116 -13.22 0.31 -3.52
C ARG A 116 -14.43 -0.53 -3.93
N SER A 117 -14.49 -1.78 -3.49
CA SER A 117 -15.65 -2.65 -3.72
C SER A 117 -16.95 -2.06 -3.18
N LEU A 118 -16.92 -1.50 -1.95
CA LEU A 118 -18.07 -0.81 -1.37
C LEU A 118 -18.43 0.46 -2.15
N GLN A 119 -17.45 1.24 -2.59
CA GLN A 119 -17.69 2.45 -3.39
C GLN A 119 -18.34 2.12 -4.73
N GLN A 120 -17.88 1.10 -5.41
CA GLN A 120 -18.34 0.74 -6.75
C GLN A 120 -19.72 0.05 -6.75
N ASN A 121 -20.03 -0.73 -5.73
CA ASN A 121 -21.20 -1.59 -5.72
C ASN A 121 -22.31 -1.13 -4.74
N VAL A 122 -22.03 -0.17 -3.86
CA VAL A 122 -23.02 0.38 -2.93
C VAL A 122 -23.21 1.88 -3.16
N TRP A 123 -22.13 2.67 -3.07
CA TRP A 123 -22.27 4.12 -3.13
C TRP A 123 -22.52 4.65 -4.54
N ALA A 124 -21.81 4.12 -5.54
CA ALA A 124 -21.98 4.60 -6.91
C ALA A 124 -23.39 4.31 -7.46
N PRO A 125 -23.95 3.08 -7.35
CA PRO A 125 -25.33 2.82 -7.75
C PRO A 125 -26.36 3.53 -6.87
N GLY A 126 -26.05 3.74 -5.58
CA GLY A 126 -26.94 4.49 -4.67
C GLY A 126 -27.04 5.98 -5.00
N LEU A 127 -26.00 6.56 -5.60
CA LEU A 127 -25.99 7.95 -6.08
C LEU A 127 -26.54 8.09 -7.50
N ASP A 128 -26.37 7.09 -8.33
CA ASP A 128 -26.86 7.04 -9.70
C ASP A 128 -27.51 5.68 -9.96
N PRO A 129 -28.85 5.58 -9.79
CA PRO A 129 -29.59 4.33 -9.97
C PRO A 129 -29.57 3.77 -11.40
N THR A 130 -29.11 4.54 -12.38
CA THR A 130 -28.97 4.07 -13.77
C THR A 130 -27.69 3.27 -13.99
N ARG A 131 -26.79 3.24 -13.01
CA ARG A 131 -25.53 2.47 -13.06
C ARG A 131 -25.76 1.02 -12.66
N ASP A 132 -25.30 0.13 -13.50
CA ASP A 132 -25.20 -1.28 -13.16
C ASP A 132 -24.15 -1.52 -12.07
N LEU A 133 -24.28 -2.65 -11.35
CA LEU A 133 -23.26 -3.11 -10.42
C LEU A 133 -21.96 -3.40 -11.17
N ALA A 134 -20.84 -2.96 -10.63
CA ALA A 134 -19.54 -3.23 -11.25
C ALA A 134 -19.18 -4.72 -11.24
N ASP A 135 -19.71 -5.48 -10.27
CA ASP A 135 -19.53 -6.93 -10.15
C ASP A 135 -20.71 -7.52 -9.38
N GLU A 136 -21.52 -8.37 -10.02
CA GLU A 136 -22.67 -9.04 -9.38
C GLU A 136 -22.25 -9.96 -8.21
N GLY A 137 -21.01 -10.48 -8.25
CA GLY A 137 -20.46 -11.37 -7.21
C GLY A 137 -19.82 -10.67 -6.03
N TRP A 138 -19.74 -9.35 -6.00
CA TRP A 138 -18.96 -8.56 -5.04
C TRP A 138 -19.25 -8.87 -3.56
N ARG A 139 -20.51 -9.15 -3.20
CA ARG A 139 -20.90 -9.50 -1.82
C ARG A 139 -20.22 -10.77 -1.36
N ARG A 140 -20.19 -11.79 -2.21
CA ARG A 140 -19.57 -13.09 -1.93
C ARG A 140 -18.04 -12.95 -1.80
N VAL A 141 -17.43 -12.21 -2.72
CA VAL A 141 -15.98 -11.92 -2.70
C VAL A 141 -15.62 -11.14 -1.44
N LEU A 142 -16.37 -10.12 -1.10
CA LEU A 142 -16.14 -9.31 0.10
C LEU A 142 -16.32 -10.12 1.38
N ALA A 143 -17.38 -10.93 1.47
CA ALA A 143 -17.63 -11.82 2.62
C ALA A 143 -16.52 -12.85 2.80
N ALA A 144 -16.04 -13.47 1.73
CA ALA A 144 -14.91 -14.39 1.75
C ALA A 144 -13.61 -13.68 2.22
N ASP A 145 -13.40 -12.45 1.79
CA ASP A 145 -12.23 -11.65 2.19
C ASP A 145 -12.30 -11.21 3.68
N TYR A 146 -13.48 -11.00 4.23
CA TYR A 146 -13.66 -10.79 5.66
C TYR A 146 -13.41 -12.06 6.47
N ALA A 147 -13.91 -13.20 5.98
CA ALA A 147 -13.72 -14.48 6.65
C ALA A 147 -12.24 -14.93 6.66
N ARG A 148 -11.54 -14.69 5.55
CA ARG A 148 -10.12 -15.04 5.38
C ARG A 148 -9.40 -13.97 4.57
N PRO A 149 -8.82 -12.95 5.23
CA PRO A 149 -8.11 -11.88 4.54
C PRO A 149 -6.94 -12.42 3.71
N THR A 150 -6.91 -12.08 2.42
CA THR A 150 -5.86 -12.47 1.49
C THR A 150 -5.18 -11.26 0.91
N LEU A 151 -3.88 -11.38 0.63
CA LEU A 151 -3.14 -10.35 -0.08
C LEU A 151 -3.55 -10.39 -1.57
N LYS A 152 -3.98 -9.23 -2.11
CA LYS A 152 -4.53 -9.14 -3.47
C LYS A 152 -3.46 -9.07 -4.55
N ILE A 153 -2.29 -8.52 -4.21
CA ILE A 153 -1.17 -8.33 -5.13
C ILE A 153 0.07 -9.11 -4.70
N THR A 154 0.89 -9.48 -5.65
CA THR A 154 2.16 -10.16 -5.42
C THR A 154 3.20 -9.19 -4.84
N THR A 155 4.28 -9.74 -4.23
CA THR A 155 5.38 -8.92 -3.75
C THR A 155 6.11 -8.22 -4.90
N GLU A 156 6.24 -8.90 -6.04
CA GLU A 156 6.87 -8.35 -7.24
C GLU A 156 6.08 -7.16 -7.81
N GLU A 157 4.77 -7.29 -7.84
CA GLU A 157 3.85 -6.23 -8.29
C GLU A 157 3.94 -4.99 -7.41
N ALA A 158 3.88 -5.18 -6.08
CA ALA A 158 4.03 -4.11 -5.11
C ALA A 158 5.39 -3.41 -5.22
N LEU A 159 6.47 -4.21 -5.38
CA LEU A 159 7.83 -3.71 -5.55
C LEU A 159 7.93 -2.84 -6.81
N ALA A 160 7.45 -3.35 -7.95
CA ALA A 160 7.50 -2.63 -9.23
C ALA A 160 6.69 -1.33 -9.20
N HIS A 161 5.51 -1.38 -8.57
CA HIS A 161 4.66 -0.19 -8.43
C HIS A 161 5.37 0.91 -7.63
N ARG A 162 5.95 0.55 -6.46
CA ARG A 162 6.66 1.50 -5.61
C ARG A 162 7.98 1.96 -6.25
N LEU A 163 8.71 1.05 -6.90
CA LEU A 163 9.91 1.36 -7.64
C LEU A 163 9.64 2.42 -8.71
N ARG A 164 8.66 2.18 -9.59
CA ARG A 164 8.34 3.09 -10.68
C ARG A 164 7.96 4.50 -10.23
N ARG A 165 7.11 4.61 -9.19
CA ARG A 165 6.53 5.90 -8.77
C ARG A 165 7.40 6.71 -7.82
N VAL A 166 8.21 6.05 -6.99
CA VAL A 166 8.91 6.71 -5.89
C VAL A 166 10.40 6.45 -5.93
N TYR A 167 10.80 5.19 -5.99
CA TYR A 167 12.19 4.83 -5.74
C TYR A 167 13.10 4.95 -6.95
N LEU A 168 12.57 4.81 -8.18
CA LEU A 168 13.37 5.01 -9.39
C LEU A 168 13.92 6.44 -9.51
N PRO A 169 13.13 7.51 -9.27
CA PRO A 169 13.66 8.87 -9.14
C PRO A 169 14.71 9.02 -8.03
N LEU A 170 14.52 8.41 -6.86
CA LEU A 170 15.50 8.46 -5.77
C LEU A 170 16.83 7.80 -6.15
N PHE A 171 16.78 6.62 -6.78
CA PHE A 171 17.96 5.96 -7.33
C PHE A 171 18.63 6.77 -8.43
N ALA A 172 17.85 7.39 -9.31
CA ALA A 172 18.39 8.24 -10.38
C ALA A 172 19.14 9.45 -9.81
N ILE A 173 18.58 10.14 -8.80
CA ILE A 173 19.23 11.26 -8.13
C ILE A 173 20.53 10.79 -7.44
N LEU A 174 20.47 9.68 -6.68
CA LEU A 174 21.61 9.16 -5.95
C LEU A 174 22.76 8.75 -6.88
N ASN A 175 22.45 8.00 -7.94
CA ASN A 175 23.47 7.57 -8.89
C ASN A 175 23.94 8.70 -9.83
N GLY A 176 23.07 9.65 -10.17
CA GLY A 176 23.45 10.87 -10.88
C GLY A 176 24.43 11.74 -10.05
N ALA A 177 24.14 11.89 -8.75
CA ALA A 177 25.03 12.56 -7.83
C ALA A 177 26.38 11.82 -7.67
N TRP A 178 26.35 10.48 -7.65
CA TRP A 178 27.57 9.68 -7.65
C TRP A 178 28.39 9.88 -8.94
N VAL A 179 27.78 9.85 -10.11
CA VAL A 179 28.45 10.14 -11.40
C VAL A 179 29.08 11.53 -11.35
N LEU A 180 28.33 12.54 -10.93
CA LEU A 180 28.84 13.90 -10.78
C LEU A 180 30.07 13.94 -9.85
N ARG A 181 30.00 13.22 -8.72
CA ARG A 181 31.08 13.17 -7.74
C ARG A 181 32.37 12.58 -8.31
N VAL A 182 32.29 11.46 -9.06
CA VAL A 182 33.48 10.78 -9.62
C VAL A 182 34.00 11.41 -10.91
N THR A 183 33.23 12.30 -11.54
CA THR A 183 33.69 12.98 -12.79
C THR A 183 34.11 14.42 -12.59
N ALA A 184 33.45 15.17 -11.70
CA ALA A 184 33.67 16.60 -11.54
C ALA A 184 34.48 16.99 -10.29
N PHE A 185 34.62 16.07 -9.30
CA PHE A 185 35.25 16.37 -8.01
C PHE A 185 36.47 15.47 -7.72
N THR A 186 37.12 14.94 -8.76
CA THR A 186 38.32 14.11 -8.64
C THR A 186 39.29 14.46 -9.76
N ASP A 187 40.60 14.44 -9.47
CA ASP A 187 41.67 14.69 -10.46
C ASP A 187 41.88 13.47 -11.38
N ALA A 188 41.49 12.28 -10.93
CA ALA A 188 41.59 11.06 -11.71
C ALA A 188 40.56 10.99 -12.80
N ALA A 189 40.97 10.60 -14.01
CA ALA A 189 40.00 10.39 -15.11
C ALA A 189 39.07 9.21 -14.85
N TRP A 190 37.78 9.37 -15.16
CA TRP A 190 36.86 8.26 -15.16
C TRP A 190 37.28 7.21 -16.23
N PRO A 191 37.20 5.87 -15.96
CA PRO A 191 36.55 5.23 -14.80
C PRO A 191 37.50 4.98 -13.59
N ALA A 192 38.77 5.34 -13.63
CA ALA A 192 39.71 5.11 -12.51
C ALA A 192 39.24 5.83 -11.23
N SER A 193 38.69 7.03 -11.34
CA SER A 193 38.09 7.79 -10.24
C SER A 193 36.99 7.09 -9.47
N ALA A 194 36.33 6.10 -10.08
CA ALA A 194 35.27 5.33 -9.45
C ALA A 194 35.77 4.12 -8.65
N GLN A 195 37.07 3.92 -8.51
CA GLN A 195 37.65 2.80 -7.76
C GLN A 195 37.24 2.81 -6.28
N VAL A 196 36.92 1.64 -5.74
CA VAL A 196 36.56 1.46 -4.32
C VAL A 196 37.45 0.35 -3.72
N GLY A 197 38.43 0.73 -2.91
CA GLY A 197 39.36 -0.23 -2.34
C GLY A 197 40.06 -1.07 -3.42
N PRO A 198 40.00 -2.40 -3.36
CA PRO A 198 40.61 -3.28 -4.37
C PRO A 198 39.77 -3.42 -5.65
N VAL A 199 38.54 -2.90 -5.68
CA VAL A 199 37.60 -3.06 -6.83
C VAL A 199 37.91 -1.95 -7.85
N SER A 200 38.20 -2.35 -9.09
CA SER A 200 38.50 -1.38 -10.16
C SER A 200 37.29 -0.48 -10.46
N GLY A 201 37.55 0.78 -10.86
CA GLY A 201 36.49 1.74 -11.20
C GLY A 201 35.60 1.29 -12.35
N VAL A 202 36.14 0.50 -13.31
CA VAL A 202 35.32 -0.13 -14.36
C VAL A 202 34.30 -1.09 -13.77
N ALA A 203 34.71 -1.95 -12.84
CA ALA A 203 33.82 -2.92 -12.21
C ALA A 203 32.73 -2.23 -11.37
N VAL A 204 33.09 -1.18 -10.62
CA VAL A 204 32.13 -0.38 -9.84
C VAL A 204 31.10 0.28 -10.78
N THR A 205 31.57 0.91 -11.84
CA THR A 205 30.69 1.57 -12.82
C THR A 205 29.76 0.58 -13.51
N ALA A 206 30.29 -0.59 -13.91
CA ALA A 206 29.49 -1.65 -14.50
C ALA A 206 28.41 -2.15 -13.52
N LEU A 207 28.75 -2.35 -12.25
CA LEU A 207 27.80 -2.76 -11.21
C LEU A 207 26.66 -1.75 -11.03
N VAL A 208 27.00 -0.45 -10.98
CA VAL A 208 26.00 0.63 -10.90
C VAL A 208 25.10 0.65 -12.14
N GLY A 209 25.70 0.49 -13.33
CA GLY A 209 24.95 0.42 -14.59
C GLY A 209 23.97 -0.77 -14.62
N VAL A 210 24.44 -1.97 -14.25
CA VAL A 210 23.61 -3.18 -14.17
C VAL A 210 22.50 -3.02 -13.14
N PHE A 211 22.79 -2.44 -11.98
CA PHE A 211 21.79 -2.13 -10.96
C PHE A 211 20.69 -1.19 -11.50
N MET A 212 21.08 -0.08 -12.12
CA MET A 212 20.14 0.91 -12.66
C MET A 212 19.30 0.32 -13.81
N LEU A 213 19.94 -0.46 -14.71
CA LEU A 213 19.24 -1.16 -15.79
C LEU A 213 18.24 -2.17 -15.22
N GLY A 214 18.63 -2.96 -14.23
CA GLY A 214 17.75 -3.90 -13.55
C GLY A 214 16.56 -3.21 -12.88
N ALA A 215 16.81 -2.11 -12.17
CA ALA A 215 15.73 -1.31 -11.58
C ALA A 215 14.78 -0.75 -12.65
N LEU A 216 15.31 -0.26 -13.77
CA LEU A 216 14.50 0.24 -14.89
C LEU A 216 13.66 -0.88 -15.52
N VAL A 217 14.27 -2.03 -15.80
CA VAL A 217 13.57 -3.19 -16.36
C VAL A 217 12.44 -3.65 -15.43
N ILE A 218 12.70 -3.74 -14.12
CA ILE A 218 11.66 -4.09 -13.13
C ILE A 218 10.55 -3.04 -13.13
N ALA A 219 10.86 -1.76 -13.23
CA ALA A 219 9.90 -0.68 -13.21
C ALA A 219 9.01 -0.63 -14.47
N VAL A 220 9.56 -0.94 -15.66
CA VAL A 220 8.90 -0.75 -16.94
C VAL A 220 8.28 -2.06 -17.48
N ARG A 221 8.73 -3.22 -17.00
CA ARG A 221 8.22 -4.52 -17.46
C ARG A 221 6.68 -4.55 -17.44
N PRO A 222 6.01 -4.83 -18.58
CA PRO A 222 4.56 -4.92 -18.62
C PRO A 222 4.08 -6.06 -17.71
N ARG A 223 3.08 -5.77 -16.88
CA ARG A 223 2.42 -6.72 -15.98
C ARG A 223 0.92 -6.55 -16.10
N THR A 224 0.18 -7.65 -15.95
CA THR A 224 -1.25 -7.58 -15.66
C THR A 224 -1.39 -7.07 -14.23
N TRP A 225 -1.63 -5.77 -14.08
CA TRP A 225 -1.74 -5.15 -12.78
C TRP A 225 -3.07 -5.51 -12.13
N HIS A 226 -3.02 -6.23 -11.01
CA HIS A 226 -4.17 -6.47 -10.14
C HIS A 226 -4.36 -5.32 -9.13
N ALA A 227 -3.41 -4.39 -9.09
CA ALA A 227 -3.50 -3.21 -8.22
C ALA A 227 -4.62 -2.29 -8.70
N SER A 228 -5.59 -2.04 -7.84
CA SER A 228 -6.87 -1.33 -8.08
C SER A 228 -6.77 0.09 -8.68
N ASP A 229 -5.58 0.64 -8.90
CA ASP A 229 -5.37 1.97 -9.49
C ASP A 229 -5.36 1.97 -11.02
N GLU A 230 -4.91 0.88 -11.66
CA GLU A 230 -4.78 0.85 -13.13
C GLU A 230 -6.06 0.39 -13.82
N LEU A 231 -6.89 -0.39 -13.12
CA LEU A 231 -8.25 -0.73 -13.60
C LEU A 231 -9.13 0.51 -13.79
N ARG A 232 -8.81 1.63 -13.12
CA ARG A 232 -9.56 2.88 -13.29
C ARG A 232 -9.26 3.59 -14.61
N GLU A 233 -8.01 3.56 -15.08
CA GLU A 233 -7.67 4.13 -16.39
C GLU A 233 -8.23 3.29 -17.53
N GLU A 234 -8.25 1.96 -17.39
CA GLU A 234 -8.89 1.07 -18.38
C GLU A 234 -10.41 1.19 -18.38
N ALA A 235 -11.04 1.31 -17.21
CA ALA A 235 -12.49 1.54 -17.12
C ALA A 235 -12.87 2.89 -17.72
N LEU A 236 -12.12 3.95 -17.44
CA LEU A 236 -12.35 5.28 -18.02
C LEU A 236 -12.08 5.32 -19.52
N ARG A 237 -11.14 4.52 -20.03
CA ARG A 237 -10.94 4.37 -21.48
C ARG A 237 -12.10 3.66 -22.14
N ARG A 238 -12.65 2.59 -21.53
CA ARG A 238 -13.83 1.88 -22.06
C ARG A 238 -15.09 2.75 -22.08
N ASP A 239 -15.30 3.55 -21.03
CA ASP A 239 -16.43 4.49 -20.97
C ASP A 239 -16.28 5.66 -21.98
N GLY A 240 -15.05 6.00 -22.40
CA GLY A 240 -14.77 6.99 -23.44
C GLY A 240 -14.84 6.47 -24.87
N GLU A 241 -14.78 5.15 -25.06
CA GLU A 241 -14.84 4.49 -26.39
C GLU A 241 -16.25 4.01 -26.79
N THR A 242 -17.26 4.09 -25.93
CA THR A 242 -18.64 3.82 -26.30
C THR A 242 -19.16 4.95 -27.17
N PRO A 243 -19.49 4.71 -28.47
CA PRO A 243 -20.07 5.73 -29.33
C PRO A 243 -21.42 6.16 -28.75
N ARG A 244 -21.58 7.45 -28.52
CA ARG A 244 -22.88 8.05 -28.27
C ARG A 244 -23.72 7.86 -29.55
N THR A 245 -24.55 6.84 -29.57
CA THR A 245 -25.65 6.68 -30.55
C THR A 245 -26.88 7.43 -30.06
#